data_880ca2afaed710da14851d58ef324a4c
#
_entry.id   880ca2afaed710da14851d58ef324a4c
#
_cell.length_a   1.000
_cell.length_b   1.000
_cell.length_c   1.000
_cell.angle_alpha   90.00
_cell.angle_beta   90.00
_cell.angle_gamma   90.00
#
_symmetry.space_group_name_H-M   'P 1'
#
loop_
_entity.id
_entity.type
_entity.pdbx_description
1 polymer ?
#
loop_
_entity_poly.entity_id
_entity_poly.type
_entity_poly.pdbx_seq_one_letter_code
_entity_poly.pdbx_strand_id
1 'polypeptide(L)'
;PHNFRIQDNDLGAGGPKAKYKANMEAIHLLQTLEKEERLAAPEEQEILSRYVGWGGIPQAFEENNSSWANEYLELKNTLSPEEYSAARASTLNAFYTSPTVIRSMYEALENMGLKQGNILEPSCGVGNFMGLIPESMGKANMYGVELDPVSGRIAKQLYQKNKIAVQGFEETDYPDSFFDCVIGNVPFGAYQVSDRRYDRHH
;
A
#
# COMPACT_ATOMS: atom_id res chain seq x y z
N PRO A 1 -4.90 -14.72 11.87
CA PRO A 1 -4.27 -13.75 10.97
C PRO A 1 -3.72 -14.42 9.73
N HIS A 2 -3.95 -13.79 8.59
CA HIS A 2 -3.51 -14.27 7.28
C HIS A 2 -2.88 -13.13 6.49
N ASN A 3 -1.71 -13.38 5.88
CA ASN A 3 -1.09 -12.45 4.95
C ASN A 3 -1.47 -12.81 3.52
N PHE A 4 -1.98 -11.82 2.80
CA PHE A 4 -2.30 -11.96 1.39
C PHE A 4 -1.02 -12.17 0.57
N ARG A 5 -1.12 -12.98 -0.50
CA ARG A 5 -0.02 -13.19 -1.45
C ARG A 5 -0.45 -12.71 -2.83
N ILE A 6 0.33 -11.81 -3.39
CA ILE A 6 0.06 -11.30 -4.74
C ILE A 6 0.55 -12.34 -5.76
N GLN A 7 -0.37 -12.82 -6.58
CA GLN A 7 -0.09 -13.79 -7.66
C GLN A 7 -0.35 -13.19 -9.04
N ASP A 8 -1.15 -12.12 -9.09
CA ASP A 8 -1.53 -11.45 -10.32
C ASP A 8 -0.54 -10.32 -10.65
N ASN A 9 0.07 -10.37 -11.83
CA ASN A 9 0.96 -9.33 -12.32
C ASN A 9 0.21 -8.11 -12.89
N ASP A 10 -1.09 -8.26 -13.12
CA ASP A 10 -1.95 -7.25 -13.75
C ASP A 10 -2.83 -6.51 -12.73
N LEU A 11 -2.42 -6.50 -11.47
CA LEU A 11 -3.09 -5.69 -10.43
C LEU A 11 -3.15 -4.22 -10.87
N GLY A 12 -4.34 -3.65 -10.83
CA GLY A 12 -4.56 -2.29 -11.25
C GLY A 12 -4.76 -2.10 -12.76
N ALA A 13 -4.82 -3.18 -13.53
CA ALA A 13 -5.20 -3.12 -14.93
C ALA A 13 -6.66 -2.69 -15.08
N GLY A 14 -6.94 -2.03 -16.20
CA GLY A 14 -8.29 -1.55 -16.54
C GLY A 14 -8.36 -0.04 -16.67
N GLY A 15 -9.47 0.42 -17.24
CA GLY A 15 -9.74 1.84 -17.43
C GLY A 15 -10.15 2.56 -16.14
N PRO A 16 -10.33 3.90 -16.20
CA PRO A 16 -10.64 4.71 -15.02
C PRO A 16 -11.92 4.26 -14.28
N LYS A 17 -12.97 3.92 -14.98
CA LYS A 17 -14.22 3.47 -14.34
C LYS A 17 -14.08 2.12 -13.66
N ALA A 18 -13.30 1.20 -14.23
CA ALA A 18 -13.03 -0.10 -13.62
C ALA A 18 -12.21 0.05 -12.33
N LYS A 19 -11.21 0.93 -12.35
CA LYS A 19 -10.42 1.26 -11.16
C LYS A 19 -11.27 1.89 -10.07
N TYR A 20 -12.13 2.82 -10.43
CA TYR A 20 -13.08 3.43 -9.49
C TYR A 20 -13.95 2.36 -8.82
N LYS A 21 -14.55 1.49 -9.63
CA LYS A 21 -15.41 0.42 -9.12
C LYS A 21 -14.66 -0.49 -8.13
N ALA A 22 -13.46 -0.91 -8.49
CA ALA A 22 -12.64 -1.77 -7.63
C ALA A 22 -12.27 -1.06 -6.32
N ASN A 23 -11.92 0.23 -6.38
CA ASN A 23 -11.64 1.03 -5.20
C ASN A 23 -12.86 1.14 -4.28
N MET A 24 -14.04 1.38 -4.83
CA MET A 24 -15.26 1.51 -4.02
C MET A 24 -15.68 0.19 -3.39
N GLU A 25 -15.54 -0.92 -4.10
CA GLU A 25 -15.79 -2.25 -3.53
C GLU A 25 -14.87 -2.53 -2.33
N ALA A 26 -13.59 -2.18 -2.47
CA ALA A 26 -12.63 -2.31 -1.39
C ALA A 26 -12.96 -1.41 -0.19
N ILE A 27 -13.33 -0.16 -0.44
CA ILE A 27 -13.68 0.81 0.62
C ILE A 27 -14.93 0.34 1.38
N HIS A 28 -15.98 -0.07 0.67
CA HIS A 28 -17.20 -0.55 1.31
C HIS A 28 -16.94 -1.80 2.16
N LEU A 29 -16.13 -2.72 1.64
CA LEU A 29 -15.73 -3.91 2.41
C LEU A 29 -14.92 -3.52 3.65
N LEU A 30 -13.96 -2.61 3.51
CA LEU A 30 -13.17 -2.11 4.65
C LEU A 30 -14.08 -1.55 5.74
N GLN A 31 -15.05 -0.73 5.37
CA GLN A 31 -16.01 -0.15 6.32
C GLN A 31 -16.85 -1.22 7.02
N THR A 32 -17.26 -2.25 6.30
CA THR A 32 -17.97 -3.39 6.87
C THR A 32 -17.11 -4.15 7.89
N LEU A 33 -15.86 -4.45 7.51
CA LEU A 33 -14.92 -5.14 8.39
C LEU A 33 -14.67 -4.37 9.68
N GLU A 34 -14.49 -3.05 9.56
CA GLU A 34 -14.25 -2.19 10.73
C GLU A 34 -15.49 -2.06 11.61
N LYS A 35 -16.68 -1.97 11.03
CA LYS A 35 -17.94 -1.96 11.77
C LYS A 35 -18.16 -3.26 12.55
N GLU A 36 -17.81 -4.37 11.94
CA GLU A 36 -17.92 -5.70 12.54
C GLU A 36 -16.73 -6.05 13.46
N GLU A 37 -15.73 -5.18 13.52
CA GLU A 37 -14.52 -5.37 14.35
C GLU A 37 -13.83 -6.71 14.10
N ARG A 38 -13.67 -7.09 12.82
CA ARG A 38 -13.08 -8.36 12.42
C ARG A 38 -12.02 -8.19 11.33
N LEU A 39 -11.17 -9.20 11.23
CA LEU A 39 -10.19 -9.29 10.16
C LEU A 39 -10.83 -9.85 8.88
N ALA A 40 -10.28 -9.43 7.73
CA ALA A 40 -10.71 -9.94 6.44
C ALA A 40 -10.35 -11.43 6.29
N ALA A 41 -11.30 -12.19 5.75
CA ALA A 41 -11.04 -13.55 5.30
C ALA A 41 -10.25 -13.54 3.97
N PRO A 42 -9.60 -14.65 3.57
CA PRO A 42 -8.83 -14.70 2.33
C PRO A 42 -9.60 -14.23 1.08
N GLU A 43 -10.87 -14.58 0.96
CA GLU A 43 -11.73 -14.15 -0.16
C GLU A 43 -11.97 -12.64 -0.15
N GLU A 44 -12.10 -12.08 1.03
CA GLU A 44 -12.26 -10.63 1.23
C GLU A 44 -10.95 -9.89 0.94
N GLN A 45 -9.83 -10.49 1.28
CA GLN A 45 -8.51 -9.93 0.94
C GLN A 45 -8.31 -9.81 -0.57
N GLU A 46 -8.85 -10.73 -1.36
CA GLU A 46 -8.85 -10.63 -2.83
C GLU A 46 -9.51 -9.34 -3.31
N ILE A 47 -10.65 -8.98 -2.72
CA ILE A 47 -11.37 -7.75 -3.05
C ILE A 47 -10.55 -6.53 -2.62
N LEU A 48 -10.04 -6.53 -1.40
CA LEU A 48 -9.22 -5.43 -0.87
C LEU A 48 -7.94 -5.21 -1.69
N SER A 49 -7.35 -6.29 -2.21
CA SER A 49 -6.11 -6.23 -3.00
C SER A 49 -6.26 -5.48 -4.32
N ARG A 50 -7.49 -5.30 -4.79
CA ARG A 50 -7.78 -4.58 -6.03
C ARG A 50 -7.87 -3.07 -5.85
N TYR A 51 -7.75 -2.57 -4.63
CA TYR A 51 -7.64 -1.14 -4.38
C TYR A 51 -6.32 -0.62 -4.95
N VAL A 52 -6.40 0.32 -5.87
CA VAL A 52 -5.24 0.88 -6.56
C VAL A 52 -5.03 2.37 -6.27
N GLY A 53 -5.88 2.95 -5.43
CA GLY A 53 -5.83 4.38 -5.15
C GLY A 53 -6.35 5.24 -6.30
N TRP A 54 -5.97 6.50 -6.31
CA TRP A 54 -6.64 7.53 -7.12
C TRP A 54 -5.72 8.19 -8.14
N GLY A 55 -4.47 7.78 -8.23
CA GLY A 55 -3.47 8.40 -9.12
C GLY A 55 -3.83 8.39 -10.59
N GLY A 56 -4.56 7.39 -11.05
CA GLY A 56 -4.98 7.27 -12.45
C GLY A 56 -6.40 7.76 -12.74
N ILE A 57 -7.12 8.28 -11.74
CA ILE A 57 -8.54 8.65 -11.87
C ILE A 57 -8.88 9.98 -11.19
N PRO A 58 -8.20 11.07 -11.54
CA PRO A 58 -8.51 12.39 -10.98
C PRO A 58 -9.93 12.85 -11.28
N GLN A 59 -10.56 12.31 -12.33
CA GLN A 59 -11.93 12.64 -12.75
C GLN A 59 -12.96 12.36 -11.65
N ALA A 60 -12.70 11.42 -10.75
CA ALA A 60 -13.60 11.12 -9.63
C ALA A 60 -13.75 12.29 -8.65
N PHE A 61 -12.83 13.25 -8.68
CA PHE A 61 -12.81 14.42 -7.80
C PHE A 61 -13.23 15.71 -8.52
N GLU A 62 -13.65 15.63 -9.76
CA GLU A 62 -14.06 16.79 -10.56
C GLU A 62 -15.56 17.04 -10.43
N GLU A 63 -15.96 18.06 -9.68
CA GLU A 63 -17.37 18.39 -9.41
C GLU A 63 -18.18 18.62 -10.67
N ASN A 64 -17.58 19.25 -11.68
CA ASN A 64 -18.27 19.66 -12.90
C ASN A 64 -18.14 18.68 -14.07
N ASN A 65 -17.57 17.51 -13.84
CA ASN A 65 -17.45 16.48 -14.87
C ASN A 65 -18.73 15.64 -14.94
N SER A 66 -19.56 15.91 -15.94
CA SER A 66 -20.86 15.24 -16.10
C SER A 66 -20.73 13.73 -16.27
N SER A 67 -19.63 13.26 -16.88
CA SER A 67 -19.38 11.83 -17.07
C SER A 67 -19.06 11.11 -15.77
N TRP A 68 -18.73 11.85 -14.69
CA TRP A 68 -18.35 11.32 -13.38
C TRP A 68 -19.24 11.84 -12.25
N ALA A 69 -20.39 12.41 -12.58
CA ALA A 69 -21.26 13.05 -11.58
C ALA A 69 -21.71 12.09 -10.47
N ASN A 70 -22.11 10.89 -10.83
CA ASN A 70 -22.55 9.88 -9.87
C ASN A 70 -21.39 9.41 -8.98
N GLU A 71 -20.24 9.14 -9.60
CA GLU A 71 -19.02 8.69 -8.91
C GLU A 71 -18.50 9.76 -7.96
N TYR A 72 -18.51 11.03 -8.40
CA TYR A 72 -18.13 12.15 -7.55
C TYR A 72 -18.96 12.20 -6.27
N LEU A 73 -20.29 12.13 -6.41
CA LEU A 73 -21.21 12.18 -5.27
C LEU A 73 -21.06 10.98 -4.35
N GLU A 74 -20.98 9.78 -4.93
CA GLU A 74 -20.80 8.54 -4.14
C GLU A 74 -19.52 8.60 -3.33
N LEU A 75 -18.41 8.96 -3.96
CA LEU A 75 -17.10 9.03 -3.29
C LEU A 75 -17.12 10.05 -2.15
N LYS A 76 -17.65 11.24 -2.41
CA LYS A 76 -17.72 12.30 -1.42
C LYS A 76 -18.62 11.94 -0.24
N ASN A 77 -19.69 11.19 -0.48
CA ASN A 77 -20.60 10.74 0.57
C ASN A 77 -20.09 9.51 1.34
N THR A 78 -19.18 8.74 0.76
CA THR A 78 -18.68 7.50 1.35
C THR A 78 -17.48 7.75 2.28
N LEU A 79 -16.58 8.64 1.90
CA LEU A 79 -15.40 8.96 2.68
C LEU A 79 -15.68 10.06 3.71
N SER A 80 -14.97 10.01 4.84
CA SER A 80 -14.91 11.14 5.76
C SER A 80 -14.22 12.34 5.11
N PRO A 81 -14.38 13.57 5.63
CA PRO A 81 -13.68 14.73 5.07
C PRO A 81 -12.16 14.56 5.03
N GLU A 82 -11.58 13.94 6.04
CA GLU A 82 -10.13 13.67 6.11
C GLU A 82 -9.70 12.64 5.08
N GLU A 83 -10.45 11.55 4.96
CA GLU A 83 -10.21 10.50 3.96
C GLU A 83 -10.36 11.04 2.55
N TYR A 84 -11.38 11.84 2.30
CA TYR A 84 -11.61 12.47 1.00
C TYR A 84 -10.48 13.42 0.63
N SER A 85 -10.04 14.26 1.56
CA SER A 85 -8.94 15.20 1.35
C SER A 85 -7.62 14.45 1.03
N ALA A 86 -7.33 13.39 1.77
CA ALA A 86 -6.15 12.56 1.53
C ALA A 86 -6.22 11.87 0.16
N ALA A 87 -7.37 11.31 -0.20
CA ALA A 87 -7.59 10.67 -1.50
C ALA A 87 -7.41 11.65 -2.66
N ARG A 88 -7.98 12.85 -2.54
CA ARG A 88 -7.83 13.90 -3.55
C ARG A 88 -6.38 14.33 -3.72
N ALA A 89 -5.66 14.53 -2.62
CA ALA A 89 -4.25 14.89 -2.65
C ALA A 89 -3.40 13.80 -3.33
N SER A 90 -3.75 12.53 -3.14
CA SER A 90 -3.03 11.39 -3.70
C SER A 90 -3.12 11.31 -5.24
N THR A 91 -4.09 11.97 -5.87
CA THR A 91 -4.21 12.00 -7.34
C THR A 91 -2.97 12.58 -8.02
N LEU A 92 -2.24 13.43 -7.32
CA LEU A 92 -1.04 14.10 -7.83
C LEU A 92 0.26 13.40 -7.41
N ASN A 93 0.23 12.65 -6.30
CA ASN A 93 1.44 12.19 -5.61
C ASN A 93 1.50 10.67 -5.40
N ALA A 94 0.49 9.91 -5.81
CA ALA A 94 0.48 8.48 -5.64
C ALA A 94 1.24 7.79 -6.78
N PHE A 95 2.27 7.02 -6.43
CA PHE A 95 3.05 6.24 -7.37
C PHE A 95 2.80 4.75 -7.13
N TYR A 96 2.35 4.08 -8.19
CA TYR A 96 2.16 2.65 -8.19
C TYR A 96 3.44 1.95 -8.62
N THR A 97 3.92 1.00 -7.81
CA THR A 97 5.07 0.17 -8.18
C THR A 97 4.56 -1.19 -8.67
N SER A 98 4.90 -1.54 -9.89
CA SER A 98 4.43 -2.80 -10.49
C SER A 98 5.02 -4.02 -9.77
N PRO A 99 4.30 -5.16 -9.76
CA PRO A 99 4.83 -6.40 -9.21
C PRO A 99 6.17 -6.83 -9.82
N THR A 100 6.36 -6.62 -11.11
CA THR A 100 7.62 -6.95 -11.80
C THR A 100 8.80 -6.18 -11.22
N VAL A 101 8.63 -4.87 -10.98
CA VAL A 101 9.69 -4.03 -10.38
C VAL A 101 9.98 -4.47 -8.95
N ILE A 102 8.94 -4.73 -8.15
CA ILE A 102 9.09 -5.18 -6.76
C ILE A 102 9.86 -6.51 -6.70
N ARG A 103 9.52 -7.46 -7.57
CA ARG A 103 10.23 -8.74 -7.65
C ARG A 103 11.70 -8.57 -7.99
N SER A 104 12.01 -7.65 -8.92
CA SER A 104 13.40 -7.35 -9.27
C SER A 104 14.17 -6.76 -8.09
N MET A 105 13.53 -5.90 -7.28
CA MET A 105 14.15 -5.35 -6.08
C MET A 105 14.45 -6.44 -5.04
N TYR A 106 13.51 -7.37 -4.82
CA TYR A 106 13.73 -8.50 -3.92
C TYR A 106 14.83 -9.43 -4.42
N GLU A 107 14.91 -9.68 -5.71
CA GLU A 107 15.98 -10.48 -6.30
C GLU A 107 17.35 -9.86 -6.02
N ALA A 108 17.47 -8.54 -6.15
CA ALA A 108 18.69 -7.81 -5.80
C ALA A 108 19.04 -8.01 -4.31
N LEU A 109 18.06 -7.91 -3.41
CA LEU A 109 18.27 -8.12 -1.97
C LEU A 109 18.69 -9.57 -1.65
N GLU A 110 18.09 -10.56 -2.30
CA GLU A 110 18.48 -11.94 -2.17
C GLU A 110 19.93 -12.18 -2.62
N ASN A 111 20.31 -11.57 -3.75
CA ASN A 111 21.69 -11.64 -4.27
C ASN A 111 22.68 -10.97 -3.31
N MET A 112 22.24 -9.99 -2.52
CA MET A 112 23.04 -9.37 -1.46
C MET A 112 23.06 -10.19 -0.18
N GLY A 113 22.33 -11.31 -0.12
CA GLY A 113 22.30 -12.20 1.03
C GLY A 113 21.32 -11.83 2.13
N LEU A 114 20.38 -10.89 1.88
CA LEU A 114 19.35 -10.55 2.86
C LEU A 114 18.30 -11.67 2.93
N LYS A 115 18.17 -12.30 4.09
CA LYS A 115 17.21 -13.40 4.32
C LYS A 115 16.32 -13.18 5.52
N GLN A 116 16.73 -12.34 6.46
CA GLN A 116 16.03 -12.07 7.69
C GLN A 116 16.36 -10.65 8.18
N GLY A 117 15.72 -10.24 9.25
CA GLY A 117 15.91 -8.92 9.84
C GLY A 117 14.65 -8.07 9.74
N ASN A 118 14.79 -6.82 10.15
CA ASN A 118 13.69 -5.86 10.15
C ASN A 118 13.78 -4.99 8.90
N ILE A 119 12.72 -5.03 8.08
CA ILE A 119 12.62 -4.29 6.83
C ILE A 119 11.51 -3.27 6.96
N LEU A 120 11.82 -2.01 6.64
CA LEU A 120 10.86 -0.90 6.68
C LEU A 120 10.50 -0.45 5.27
N GLU A 121 9.22 -0.26 5.03
CA GLU A 121 8.68 0.49 3.90
C GLU A 121 7.99 1.76 4.44
N PRO A 122 8.62 2.96 4.31
CA PRO A 122 8.14 4.18 4.95
C PRO A 122 6.91 4.82 4.29
N SER A 123 6.54 4.35 3.11
CA SER A 123 5.34 4.78 2.38
C SER A 123 4.74 3.56 1.70
N CYS A 124 4.14 2.69 2.51
CA CYS A 124 3.83 1.34 2.03
C CYS A 124 2.59 1.23 1.15
N GLY A 125 1.75 2.26 1.08
CA GLY A 125 0.50 2.18 0.35
C GLY A 125 -0.36 1.04 0.88
N VAL A 126 -0.87 0.21 -0.01
CA VAL A 126 -1.62 -1.00 0.37
C VAL A 126 -0.71 -2.20 0.64
N GLY A 127 0.61 -2.02 0.62
CA GLY A 127 1.57 -3.04 1.05
C GLY A 127 2.01 -4.03 -0.02
N ASN A 128 2.12 -3.61 -1.28
CA ASN A 128 2.51 -4.53 -2.36
C ASN A 128 3.87 -5.19 -2.14
N PHE A 129 4.82 -4.51 -1.51
CA PHE A 129 6.10 -5.12 -1.14
C PHE A 129 5.91 -6.29 -0.15
N MET A 130 4.98 -6.16 0.78
CA MET A 130 4.66 -7.24 1.72
C MET A 130 4.01 -8.44 1.01
N GLY A 131 3.14 -8.15 0.03
CA GLY A 131 2.44 -9.18 -0.75
C GLY A 131 3.33 -9.97 -1.69
N LEU A 132 4.51 -9.47 -2.00
CA LEU A 132 5.47 -10.05 -2.94
C LEU A 132 6.77 -10.52 -2.27
N ILE A 133 6.84 -10.49 -0.95
CA ILE A 133 8.05 -10.98 -0.26
C ILE A 133 8.34 -12.43 -0.63
N PRO A 134 9.58 -12.75 -1.06
CA PRO A 134 9.90 -14.13 -1.44
C PRO A 134 9.97 -15.07 -0.24
N GLU A 135 9.74 -16.35 -0.48
CA GLU A 135 9.80 -17.38 0.58
C GLU A 135 11.17 -17.47 1.25
N SER A 136 12.24 -17.20 0.51
CA SER A 136 13.60 -17.14 1.04
C SER A 136 13.79 -16.09 2.13
N MET A 137 12.89 -15.09 2.19
CA MET A 137 12.90 -14.00 3.17
C MET A 137 11.76 -14.15 4.19
N GLY A 138 11.20 -15.35 4.35
CA GLY A 138 10.06 -15.60 5.23
C GLY A 138 10.32 -15.34 6.71
N LYS A 139 11.59 -15.22 7.14
CA LYS A 139 11.98 -14.86 8.50
C LYS A 139 12.15 -13.34 8.69
N ALA A 140 12.06 -12.54 7.64
CA ALA A 140 12.12 -11.09 7.75
C ALA A 140 10.85 -10.55 8.41
N ASN A 141 11.02 -9.51 9.23
CA ASN A 141 9.91 -8.77 9.82
C ASN A 141 9.65 -7.52 9.00
N MET A 142 8.49 -7.47 8.38
CA MET A 142 8.09 -6.33 7.55
C MET A 142 7.32 -5.30 8.38
N TYR A 143 7.76 -4.05 8.27
CA TYR A 143 7.14 -2.88 8.89
C TYR A 143 6.74 -1.91 7.79
N GLY A 144 5.54 -1.39 7.86
CA GLY A 144 5.06 -0.39 6.92
C GLY A 144 4.57 0.86 7.65
N VAL A 145 4.71 2.00 7.00
CA VAL A 145 4.12 3.26 7.43
C VAL A 145 3.36 3.83 6.25
N GLU A 146 2.12 4.24 6.47
CA GLU A 146 1.31 4.86 5.44
C GLU A 146 0.49 6.02 6.03
N LEU A 147 0.65 7.20 5.43
CA LEU A 147 -0.07 8.41 5.83
C LEU A 147 -1.53 8.38 5.37
N ASP A 148 -1.81 7.88 4.17
CA ASP A 148 -3.17 7.79 3.67
C ASP A 148 -3.98 6.77 4.50
N PRO A 149 -5.05 7.24 5.19
CA PRO A 149 -5.75 6.38 6.14
C PRO A 149 -6.44 5.19 5.49
N VAL A 150 -7.00 5.35 4.29
CA VAL A 150 -7.68 4.24 3.60
C VAL A 150 -6.68 3.19 3.15
N SER A 151 -5.62 3.61 2.46
CA SER A 151 -4.56 2.70 2.00
C SER A 151 -3.92 1.93 3.16
N GLY A 152 -3.59 2.64 4.23
CA GLY A 152 -2.97 2.03 5.42
C GLY A 152 -3.88 1.02 6.13
N ARG A 153 -5.17 1.34 6.25
CA ARG A 153 -6.13 0.42 6.86
C ARG A 153 -6.39 -0.81 5.99
N ILE A 154 -6.40 -0.65 4.67
CA ILE A 154 -6.46 -1.79 3.73
C ILE A 154 -5.21 -2.66 3.90
N ALA A 155 -4.02 -2.06 3.96
CA ALA A 155 -2.78 -2.80 4.16
C ALA A 155 -2.80 -3.64 5.45
N LYS A 156 -3.34 -3.11 6.54
CA LYS A 156 -3.53 -3.86 7.79
C LYS A 156 -4.41 -5.09 7.62
N GLN A 157 -5.44 -5.01 6.81
CA GLN A 157 -6.33 -6.12 6.54
C GLN A 157 -5.71 -7.17 5.60
N LEU A 158 -4.83 -6.74 4.69
CA LEU A 158 -4.14 -7.63 3.76
C LEU A 158 -2.96 -8.34 4.41
N TYR A 159 -2.20 -7.63 5.24
CA TYR A 159 -0.95 -8.14 5.83
C TYR A 159 -1.06 -8.17 7.35
N GLN A 160 -2.00 -8.99 7.81
CA GLN A 160 -2.43 -9.07 9.20
C GLN A 160 -1.33 -9.49 10.17
N LYS A 161 -0.28 -10.14 9.69
CA LYS A 161 0.87 -10.56 10.48
C LYS A 161 2.00 -9.53 10.52
N ASN A 162 1.92 -8.50 9.69
CA ASN A 162 2.93 -7.45 9.61
C ASN A 162 2.52 -6.25 10.48
N LYS A 163 3.46 -5.38 10.77
CA LYS A 163 3.22 -4.18 11.58
C LYS A 163 3.14 -2.96 10.69
N ILE A 164 1.96 -2.36 10.62
CA ILE A 164 1.69 -1.20 9.79
C ILE A 164 1.18 -0.07 10.67
N ALA A 165 1.86 1.08 10.60
CA ALA A 165 1.47 2.31 11.27
C ALA A 165 0.77 3.23 10.26
N VAL A 166 -0.48 3.60 10.55
CA VAL A 166 -1.27 4.51 9.70
C VAL A 166 -1.11 5.92 10.23
N GLN A 167 -0.03 6.55 9.83
CA GLN A 167 0.37 7.89 10.28
C GLN A 167 1.50 8.42 9.39
N GLY A 168 1.93 9.67 9.59
CA GLY A 168 3.13 10.19 8.96
C GLY A 168 4.38 9.52 9.50
N PHE A 169 5.39 9.33 8.65
CA PHE A 169 6.65 8.72 9.06
C PHE A 169 7.33 9.52 10.18
N GLU A 170 7.22 10.85 10.14
CA GLU A 170 7.76 11.76 11.15
C GLU A 170 7.14 11.58 12.53
N GLU A 171 5.98 10.98 12.62
CA GLU A 171 5.28 10.68 13.88
C GLU A 171 5.65 9.32 14.46
N THR A 172 6.39 8.52 13.70
CA THR A 172 6.83 7.20 14.16
C THR A 172 8.02 7.30 15.12
N ASP A 173 8.07 6.38 16.07
CA ASP A 173 9.13 6.31 17.07
C ASP A 173 9.76 4.92 17.04
N TYR A 174 10.71 4.71 16.13
CA TYR A 174 11.49 3.48 16.07
C TYR A 174 12.83 3.66 16.75
N PRO A 175 13.32 2.64 17.48
CA PRO A 175 14.65 2.69 18.07
C PRO A 175 15.74 2.92 17.01
N ASP A 176 16.80 3.63 17.38
CA ASP A 176 17.96 3.81 16.51
C ASP A 176 18.48 2.47 16.03
N SER A 177 18.79 2.41 14.74
CA SER A 177 19.37 1.22 14.15
C SER A 177 18.49 -0.04 14.22
N PHE A 178 17.16 0.13 14.34
CA PHE A 178 16.21 -0.97 14.41
C PHE A 178 16.06 -1.72 13.08
N PHE A 179 16.11 -0.99 11.96
CA PHE A 179 15.91 -1.58 10.65
C PHE A 179 17.23 -2.01 10.00
N ASP A 180 17.24 -3.20 9.42
CA ASP A 180 18.34 -3.73 8.63
C ASP A 180 18.29 -3.27 7.18
N CYS A 181 17.09 -2.98 6.69
CA CYS A 181 16.85 -2.53 5.32
C CYS A 181 15.65 -1.58 5.29
N VAL A 182 15.74 -0.55 4.45
CA VAL A 182 14.63 0.32 4.10
C VAL A 182 14.39 0.16 2.60
N ILE A 183 13.16 -0.15 2.21
CA ILE A 183 12.79 -0.44 0.83
C ILE A 183 11.55 0.40 0.48
N GLY A 184 11.49 0.92 -0.74
CA GLY A 184 10.31 1.66 -1.17
C GLY A 184 10.51 2.40 -2.47
N ASN A 185 9.40 2.99 -2.93
CA ASN A 185 9.36 3.88 -4.07
C ASN A 185 9.19 5.31 -3.56
N VAL A 186 10.18 6.17 -3.82
CA VAL A 186 10.13 7.58 -3.44
C VAL A 186 9.53 8.45 -4.54
N PRO A 187 8.90 9.60 -4.20
CA PRO A 187 8.14 10.44 -5.15
C PRO A 187 8.88 10.93 -6.38
N PHE A 188 10.20 10.83 -6.43
CA PHE A 188 11.01 11.31 -7.55
C PHE A 188 11.51 10.19 -8.49
N GLY A 189 10.90 9.00 -8.41
CA GLY A 189 11.27 7.87 -9.28
C GLY A 189 12.59 7.19 -8.90
N ALA A 190 13.20 7.56 -7.78
CA ALA A 190 14.37 6.89 -7.26
C ALA A 190 13.95 5.77 -6.30
N TYR A 191 14.54 4.59 -6.47
CA TYR A 191 14.36 3.48 -5.55
C TYR A 191 15.49 3.52 -4.54
N GLN A 192 15.16 3.57 -3.26
CA GLN A 192 16.17 3.49 -2.21
C GLN A 192 16.13 2.12 -1.55
N VAL A 193 17.27 1.48 -1.56
CA VAL A 193 17.56 0.31 -0.73
C VAL A 193 18.72 0.71 0.14
N SER A 194 18.50 0.80 1.45
CA SER A 194 19.58 1.04 2.41
C SER A 194 19.81 -0.24 3.19
N ASP A 195 21.03 -0.73 3.16
CA ASP A 195 21.45 -1.88 3.95
C ASP A 195 22.50 -1.40 4.97
N ARG A 196 22.16 -1.51 6.22
CA ARG A 196 22.99 -1.10 7.34
C ARG A 196 24.41 -1.69 7.35
N ARG A 197 24.59 -2.84 6.70
CA ARG A 197 25.91 -3.49 6.58
C ARG A 197 26.85 -2.70 5.69
N TYR A 198 26.31 -1.87 4.78
CA TYR A 198 27.06 -1.05 3.85
C TYR A 198 27.23 0.39 4.32
N ASP A 199 26.33 0.91 5.16
CA ASP A 199 26.37 2.29 5.65
C ASP A 199 27.48 2.55 6.70
N ARG A 200 28.22 1.53 7.10
CA ARG A 200 29.29 1.65 8.11
C ARG A 200 30.66 2.06 7.55
N HIS A 201 30.76 2.29 6.25
CA HIS A 201 32.05 2.56 5.58
C HIS A 201 32.14 3.91 4.89
N HIS A 202 31.29 4.86 5.27
CA HIS A 202 31.43 6.26 4.79
C HIS A 202 31.35 7.23 5.97
#